data_27166acfa69270cb527f0e59f16f83a4
#
_entry.id   27166acfa69270cb527f0e59f16f83a4
#
_cell.length_a   1.000
_cell.length_b   1.000
_cell.length_c   1.000
_cell.angle_alpha   90.00
_cell.angle_beta   90.00
_cell.angle_gamma   90.00
#
_symmetry.space_group_name_H-M   'P 1'
#
loop_
_entity.id
_entity.type
_entity.pdbx_description
1 polymer ?
#
loop_
_entity_poly.entity_id
_entity_poly.type
_entity_poly.pdbx_seq_one_letter_code
_entity_poly.pdbx_strand_id
1 'polypeptide(L)'
;MKSKFILLFFIALSVMCLEVKGINMPSQNQHFDSLRVKAQELINTPEEIIYLDSMLNLARSMDSIRWQCQTMNYMVRNYYNRMIPDSLMYWADQIDELALDNDYYAYFFDAYSLVCFWELYDKNYDSALDKANRLYLLAKDLDNPDGIIASYETIGLIYMETFRYVEAIKSFKEGLNLQRQQKLPRYAYQFQFMSYIIESYLKLKDYKGAKDALVEAYDLVEQCKNEEMYFPADRCLWL
;
A
#
# COMPACT_ATOMS: atom_id res chain seq x y z
N MET A 1 13.61 12.82 12.48
CA MET A 1 13.96 13.01 11.06
C MET A 1 14.22 11.70 10.31
N LYS A 2 14.76 10.65 10.95
CA LYS A 2 15.02 9.35 10.28
C LYS A 2 13.76 8.50 10.02
N SER A 3 12.71 8.62 10.85
CA SER A 3 11.42 7.91 10.67
C SER A 3 10.67 8.31 9.39
N LYS A 4 10.72 9.59 8.98
CA LYS A 4 10.06 10.06 7.75
C LYS A 4 10.58 9.40 6.45
N PHE A 5 11.86 9.01 6.44
CA PHE A 5 12.47 8.38 5.26
C PHE A 5 12.01 6.93 5.06
N ILE A 6 11.77 6.21 6.14
CA ILE A 6 11.32 4.82 6.10
C ILE A 6 9.87 4.75 5.60
N LEU A 7 8.98 5.61 6.12
CA LEU A 7 7.58 5.65 5.69
C LEU A 7 7.42 6.00 4.20
N LEU A 8 8.19 6.96 3.68
CA LEU A 8 8.17 7.36 2.27
C LEU A 8 8.68 6.26 1.33
N PHE A 9 9.63 5.45 1.78
CA PHE A 9 10.23 4.40 0.96
C PHE A 9 9.28 3.20 0.75
N PHE A 10 8.49 2.85 1.76
CA PHE A 10 7.59 1.68 1.72
C PHE A 10 6.29 1.93 0.95
N ILE A 11 5.76 3.16 0.96
CA ILE A 11 4.58 3.53 0.16
C ILE A 11 4.86 3.41 -1.35
N ALA A 12 6.11 3.63 -1.78
CA ALA A 12 6.49 3.45 -3.18
C ALA A 12 6.48 1.97 -3.64
N LEU A 13 6.60 1.00 -2.72
CA LEU A 13 6.63 -0.43 -3.05
C LEU A 13 5.23 -1.01 -3.34
N SER A 14 4.18 -0.56 -2.66
CA SER A 14 2.82 -1.08 -2.84
C SER A 14 2.27 -0.85 -4.26
N VAL A 15 2.73 0.21 -4.94
CA VAL A 15 2.29 0.57 -6.31
C VAL A 15 2.79 -0.37 -7.39
N MET A 16 3.95 -1.03 -7.17
CA MET A 16 4.59 -1.82 -8.24
C MET A 16 4.04 -3.23 -8.41
N CYS A 17 3.20 -3.72 -7.48
CA CYS A 17 2.68 -5.10 -7.52
C CYS A 17 1.33 -5.26 -8.25
N LEU A 18 0.69 -4.17 -8.70
CA LEU A 18 -0.57 -4.23 -9.45
C LEU A 18 -0.40 -4.37 -10.98
N GLU A 19 0.80 -4.58 -11.49
CA GLU A 19 0.99 -4.90 -12.91
C GLU A 19 0.57 -6.34 -13.22
N VAL A 20 -0.72 -6.54 -13.42
CA VAL A 20 -1.24 -7.72 -14.11
C VAL A 20 -0.69 -7.73 -15.54
N LYS A 21 -0.03 -8.84 -15.92
CA LYS A 21 0.51 -9.08 -17.27
C LYS A 21 -0.48 -8.67 -18.35
N GLY A 22 -0.02 -7.79 -19.24
CA GLY A 22 -0.83 -7.17 -20.28
C GLY A 22 -1.44 -8.16 -21.26
N ILE A 23 -2.75 -8.07 -21.41
CA ILE A 23 -3.48 -8.47 -22.60
C ILE A 23 -3.25 -7.35 -23.63
N ASN A 24 -2.91 -7.70 -24.86
CA ASN A 24 -2.75 -6.74 -25.97
C ASN A 24 -3.98 -5.84 -26.08
N MET A 25 -3.81 -4.56 -25.79
CA MET A 25 -4.88 -3.57 -25.78
C MET A 25 -4.75 -2.55 -26.92
N PRO A 26 -5.88 -1.99 -27.45
CA PRO A 26 -5.87 -1.09 -28.59
C PRO A 26 -5.21 0.28 -28.31
N SER A 27 -4.93 1.06 -29.36
CA SER A 27 -4.12 2.29 -29.38
C SER A 27 -4.44 3.40 -28.35
N GLN A 28 -5.66 3.44 -27.81
CA GLN A 28 -6.04 4.38 -26.74
C GLN A 28 -5.34 4.09 -25.41
N ASN A 29 -5.01 2.82 -25.16
CA ASN A 29 -4.27 2.41 -23.98
C ASN A 29 -2.82 2.90 -24.02
N GLN A 30 -2.21 3.01 -25.20
CA GLN A 30 -0.86 3.53 -25.35
C GLN A 30 -0.76 4.99 -24.91
N HIS A 31 -1.81 5.79 -25.14
CA HIS A 31 -1.84 7.18 -24.70
C HIS A 31 -1.94 7.30 -23.18
N PHE A 32 -2.81 6.51 -22.55
CA PHE A 32 -2.91 6.45 -21.08
C PHE A 32 -1.60 6.00 -20.46
N ASP A 33 -0.96 4.95 -20.97
CA ASP A 33 0.33 4.47 -20.49
C ASP A 33 1.45 5.51 -20.68
N SER A 34 1.45 6.27 -21.78
CA SER A 34 2.39 7.36 -21.99
C SER A 34 2.25 8.48 -20.95
N LEU A 35 1.00 8.86 -20.62
CA LEU A 35 0.72 9.83 -19.56
C LEU A 35 1.15 9.30 -18.19
N ARG A 36 0.89 8.02 -17.91
CA ARG A 36 1.29 7.35 -16.67
C ARG A 36 2.82 7.35 -16.50
N VAL A 37 3.58 7.04 -17.53
CA VAL A 37 5.05 7.10 -17.48
C VAL A 37 5.53 8.51 -17.14
N LYS A 38 4.97 9.54 -17.78
CA LYS A 38 5.32 10.94 -17.49
C LYS A 38 4.95 11.36 -16.07
N ALA A 39 3.79 10.93 -15.56
CA ALA A 39 3.42 11.15 -14.18
C ALA A 39 4.41 10.48 -13.22
N GLN A 40 4.85 9.24 -13.52
CA GLN A 40 5.84 8.51 -12.71
C GLN A 40 7.22 9.18 -12.69
N GLU A 41 7.64 9.82 -13.78
CA GLU A 41 8.89 10.60 -13.82
C GLU A 41 8.85 11.83 -12.89
N LEU A 42 7.65 12.36 -12.61
CA LEU A 42 7.40 13.54 -11.80
C LEU A 42 6.77 13.21 -10.43
N ILE A 43 6.90 11.98 -10.00
CA ILE A 43 6.21 11.47 -8.80
C ILE A 43 6.42 12.40 -7.59
N ASN A 44 5.33 12.71 -6.88
CA ASN A 44 5.30 13.57 -5.70
C ASN A 44 5.68 15.05 -5.95
N THR A 45 5.68 15.49 -7.20
CA THR A 45 5.84 16.91 -7.54
C THR A 45 4.48 17.57 -7.85
N PRO A 46 4.37 18.92 -7.80
CA PRO A 46 3.18 19.63 -8.26
C PRO A 46 2.85 19.35 -9.72
N GLU A 47 3.86 19.16 -10.55
CA GLU A 47 3.76 18.95 -12.00
C GLU A 47 3.17 17.57 -12.35
N GLU A 48 3.31 16.57 -11.49
CA GLU A 48 2.66 15.26 -11.66
C GLU A 48 1.15 15.40 -11.87
N ILE A 49 0.51 16.33 -11.15
CA ILE A 49 -0.95 16.55 -11.21
C ILE A 49 -1.43 16.89 -12.62
N ILE A 50 -0.63 17.60 -13.42
CA ILE A 50 -0.99 17.96 -14.80
C ILE A 50 -1.21 16.69 -15.64
N TYR A 51 -0.37 15.69 -15.45
CA TYR A 51 -0.48 14.41 -16.15
C TYR A 51 -1.59 13.54 -15.57
N LEU A 52 -1.77 13.55 -14.24
CA LEU A 52 -2.86 12.84 -13.58
C LEU A 52 -4.24 13.42 -13.99
N ASP A 53 -4.38 14.74 -14.11
CA ASP A 53 -5.60 15.36 -14.63
C ASP A 53 -5.87 14.94 -16.08
N SER A 54 -4.83 14.89 -16.91
CA SER A 54 -4.94 14.42 -18.31
C SER A 54 -5.34 12.93 -18.36
N MET A 55 -4.78 12.10 -17.50
CA MET A 55 -5.15 10.68 -17.36
C MET A 55 -6.61 10.52 -16.91
N LEU A 56 -7.06 11.31 -15.94
CA LEU A 56 -8.43 11.25 -15.42
C LEU A 56 -9.44 11.67 -16.51
N ASN A 57 -9.15 12.74 -17.24
CA ASN A 57 -9.99 13.19 -18.34
C ASN A 57 -10.07 12.14 -19.46
N LEU A 58 -8.94 11.50 -19.80
CA LEU A 58 -8.91 10.40 -20.76
C LEU A 58 -9.73 9.20 -20.25
N ALA A 59 -9.55 8.80 -18.98
CA ALA A 59 -10.29 7.70 -18.36
C ALA A 59 -11.82 7.96 -18.36
N ARG A 60 -12.22 9.20 -18.08
CA ARG A 60 -13.63 9.63 -18.17
C ARG A 60 -14.17 9.58 -19.59
N SER A 61 -13.41 10.05 -20.58
CA SER A 61 -13.81 10.03 -21.99
C SER A 61 -13.97 8.61 -22.55
N MET A 62 -13.30 7.65 -21.93
CA MET A 62 -13.36 6.23 -22.28
C MET A 62 -14.36 5.43 -21.43
N ASP A 63 -15.04 6.07 -20.51
CA ASP A 63 -15.92 5.45 -19.52
C ASP A 63 -15.24 4.30 -18.74
N SER A 64 -13.92 4.43 -18.53
CA SER A 64 -13.12 3.42 -17.84
C SER A 64 -13.06 3.67 -16.33
N ILE A 65 -13.98 3.08 -15.60
CA ILE A 65 -14.04 3.19 -14.13
C ILE A 65 -12.69 2.78 -13.50
N ARG A 66 -12.12 1.67 -13.94
CA ARG A 66 -10.83 1.20 -13.44
C ARG A 66 -9.73 2.26 -13.52
N TRP A 67 -9.60 2.92 -14.67
CA TRP A 67 -8.57 3.94 -14.86
C TRP A 67 -8.88 5.22 -14.10
N GLN A 68 -10.15 5.55 -13.91
CA GLN A 68 -10.55 6.66 -13.04
C GLN A 68 -10.10 6.38 -11.61
N CYS A 69 -10.45 5.22 -11.03
CA CYS A 69 -10.02 4.82 -9.68
C CYS A 69 -8.49 4.81 -9.54
N GLN A 70 -7.79 4.22 -10.52
CA GLN A 70 -6.32 4.18 -10.54
C GLN A 70 -5.72 5.59 -10.51
N THR A 71 -6.23 6.49 -11.34
CA THR A 71 -5.71 7.86 -11.45
C THR A 71 -5.99 8.67 -10.18
N MET A 72 -7.21 8.56 -9.65
CA MET A 72 -7.56 9.22 -8.38
C MET A 72 -6.70 8.70 -7.22
N ASN A 73 -6.38 7.41 -7.21
CA ASN A 73 -5.47 6.83 -6.21
C ASN A 73 -4.05 7.44 -6.31
N TYR A 74 -3.54 7.68 -7.52
CA TYR A 74 -2.29 8.41 -7.68
C TYR A 74 -2.39 9.86 -7.18
N MET A 75 -3.52 10.54 -7.38
CA MET A 75 -3.76 11.89 -6.84
C MET A 75 -3.76 11.87 -5.30
N VAL A 76 -4.48 10.94 -4.68
CA VAL A 76 -4.48 10.76 -3.21
C VAL A 76 -3.05 10.63 -2.69
N ARG A 77 -2.25 9.80 -3.34
CA ARG A 77 -0.85 9.58 -2.95
C ARG A 77 0.02 10.81 -3.15
N ASN A 78 -0.10 11.52 -4.28
CA ASN A 78 0.63 12.77 -4.51
C ASN A 78 0.33 13.79 -3.42
N TYR A 79 -0.95 14.01 -3.12
CA TYR A 79 -1.35 14.98 -2.09
C TYR A 79 -0.96 14.55 -0.68
N TYR A 80 -1.01 13.25 -0.37
CA TYR A 80 -0.48 12.71 0.89
C TYR A 80 1.01 13.02 1.04
N ASN A 81 1.82 12.69 0.04
CA ASN A 81 3.27 12.88 0.10
C ASN A 81 3.69 14.36 0.14
N ARG A 82 2.89 15.24 -0.47
CA ARG A 82 3.08 16.69 -0.45
C ARG A 82 2.46 17.38 0.76
N MET A 83 1.83 16.63 1.65
CA MET A 83 1.22 17.14 2.88
C MET A 83 0.09 18.15 2.62
N ILE A 84 -0.82 17.85 1.69
CA ILE A 84 -1.96 18.69 1.30
C ILE A 84 -3.27 17.96 1.66
N PRO A 85 -3.75 18.11 2.94
CA PRO A 85 -4.84 17.30 3.47
C PRO A 85 -6.18 17.50 2.77
N ASP A 86 -6.55 18.72 2.43
CA ASP A 86 -7.86 19.02 1.83
C ASP A 86 -8.01 18.28 0.49
N SER A 87 -6.95 18.30 -0.33
CA SER A 87 -6.96 17.59 -1.62
C SER A 87 -6.87 16.07 -1.44
N LEU A 88 -6.10 15.60 -0.45
CA LEU A 88 -6.04 14.19 -0.09
C LEU A 88 -7.44 13.66 0.25
N MET A 89 -8.15 14.33 1.16
CA MET A 89 -9.50 13.92 1.59
C MET A 89 -10.49 13.99 0.43
N TYR A 90 -10.49 15.09 -0.34
CA TYR A 90 -11.35 15.22 -1.51
C TYR A 90 -11.22 14.04 -2.48
N TRP A 91 -10.00 13.65 -2.86
CA TRP A 91 -9.80 12.58 -3.82
C TRP A 91 -10.05 11.19 -3.22
N ALA A 92 -9.81 11.01 -1.92
CA ALA A 92 -10.20 9.78 -1.23
C ALA A 92 -11.73 9.59 -1.23
N ASP A 93 -12.48 10.65 -0.97
CA ASP A 93 -13.97 10.62 -1.03
C ASP A 93 -14.48 10.34 -2.46
N GLN A 94 -13.82 10.88 -3.50
CA GLN A 94 -14.18 10.58 -4.89
C GLN A 94 -13.94 9.10 -5.28
N ILE A 95 -12.95 8.46 -4.67
CA ILE A 95 -12.69 7.03 -4.88
C ILE A 95 -13.76 6.19 -4.19
N ASP A 96 -14.25 6.59 -3.02
CA ASP A 96 -15.15 5.80 -2.18
C ASP A 96 -16.36 5.29 -2.98
N GLU A 97 -17.19 6.21 -3.46
CA GLU A 97 -18.38 5.85 -4.24
C GLU A 97 -18.02 5.03 -5.48
N LEU A 98 -17.04 5.51 -6.24
CA LEU A 98 -16.72 4.91 -7.54
C LEU A 98 -16.11 3.51 -7.42
N ALA A 99 -15.22 3.30 -6.45
CA ALA A 99 -14.50 2.05 -6.29
C ALA A 99 -15.35 0.96 -5.62
N LEU A 100 -16.14 1.31 -4.60
CA LEU A 100 -16.98 0.35 -3.91
C LEU A 100 -18.15 -0.13 -4.79
N ASP A 101 -18.80 0.76 -5.52
CA ASP A 101 -19.91 0.44 -6.42
C ASP A 101 -19.51 -0.43 -7.62
N ASN A 102 -18.22 -0.48 -7.94
CA ASN A 102 -17.70 -1.18 -9.11
C ASN A 102 -16.67 -2.27 -8.79
N ASP A 103 -16.58 -2.73 -7.56
CA ASP A 103 -15.69 -3.80 -7.09
C ASP A 103 -14.18 -3.53 -7.25
N TYR A 104 -13.78 -2.25 -7.37
CA TYR A 104 -12.38 -1.84 -7.42
C TYR A 104 -11.78 -1.61 -6.03
N TYR A 105 -12.05 -2.50 -5.09
CA TYR A 105 -11.74 -2.42 -3.66
C TYR A 105 -10.27 -2.10 -3.37
N ALA A 106 -9.34 -2.59 -4.18
CA ALA A 106 -7.91 -2.34 -3.98
C ALA A 106 -7.57 -0.84 -3.96
N TYR A 107 -8.17 -0.04 -4.84
CA TYR A 107 -7.94 1.42 -4.87
C TYR A 107 -8.57 2.12 -3.68
N PHE A 108 -9.75 1.66 -3.25
CA PHE A 108 -10.40 2.17 -2.05
C PHE A 108 -9.53 1.94 -0.80
N PHE A 109 -9.11 0.69 -0.55
CA PHE A 109 -8.32 0.35 0.63
C PHE A 109 -6.95 1.05 0.63
N ASP A 110 -6.31 1.21 -0.52
CA ASP A 110 -5.04 1.94 -0.64
C ASP A 110 -5.23 3.44 -0.31
N ALA A 111 -6.26 4.10 -0.87
CA ALA A 111 -6.55 5.50 -0.61
C ALA A 111 -6.89 5.77 0.87
N TYR A 112 -7.78 4.97 1.46
CA TYR A 112 -8.19 5.17 2.85
C TYR A 112 -7.11 4.77 3.87
N SER A 113 -6.19 3.88 3.52
CA SER A 113 -4.98 3.65 4.33
C SER A 113 -4.15 4.93 4.44
N LEU A 114 -4.02 5.71 3.36
CA LEU A 114 -3.34 7.01 3.39
C LEU A 114 -4.09 8.05 4.23
N VAL A 115 -5.43 8.01 4.24
CA VAL A 115 -6.25 8.83 5.15
C VAL A 115 -5.96 8.46 6.61
N CYS A 116 -5.87 7.17 6.94
CA CYS A 116 -5.51 6.73 8.29
C CYS A 116 -4.08 7.19 8.67
N PHE A 117 -3.13 7.12 7.74
CA PHE A 117 -1.77 7.62 7.98
C PHE A 117 -1.68 9.14 8.09
N TRP A 118 -2.56 9.87 7.42
CA TRP A 118 -2.67 11.31 7.63
C TRP A 118 -3.13 11.64 9.05
N GLU A 119 -4.17 10.99 9.55
CA GLU A 119 -4.63 11.14 10.94
C GLU A 119 -3.52 10.81 11.95
N LEU A 120 -2.75 9.76 11.65
CA LEU A 120 -1.58 9.37 12.45
C LEU A 120 -0.51 10.46 12.46
N TYR A 121 -0.23 11.07 11.30
CA TYR A 121 0.72 12.16 11.16
C TYR A 121 0.28 13.41 11.94
N ASP A 122 -1.01 13.73 11.89
CA ASP A 122 -1.62 14.84 12.62
C ASP A 122 -1.78 14.53 14.13
N LYS A 123 -1.30 13.35 14.56
CA LYS A 123 -1.35 12.83 15.95
C LYS A 123 -2.76 12.53 16.47
N ASN A 124 -3.72 12.37 15.59
CA ASN A 124 -5.07 11.93 15.89
C ASN A 124 -5.12 10.39 16.02
N TYR A 125 -4.35 9.83 16.94
CA TYR A 125 -4.09 8.38 17.03
C TYR A 125 -5.38 7.55 17.18
N ASP A 126 -6.31 8.02 17.99
CA ASP A 126 -7.58 7.32 18.21
C ASP A 126 -8.43 7.33 16.92
N SER A 127 -8.47 8.46 16.21
CA SER A 127 -9.16 8.58 14.92
C SER A 127 -8.53 7.68 13.86
N ALA A 128 -7.21 7.66 13.77
CA ALA A 128 -6.47 6.80 12.85
C ALA A 128 -6.81 5.32 13.08
N LEU A 129 -6.79 4.88 14.34
CA LEU A 129 -7.08 3.50 14.70
C LEU A 129 -8.55 3.13 14.48
N ASP A 130 -9.49 4.04 14.79
CA ASP A 130 -10.93 3.82 14.53
C ASP A 130 -11.18 3.67 13.03
N LYS A 131 -10.64 4.55 12.20
CA LYS A 131 -10.74 4.44 10.73
C LYS A 131 -10.14 3.13 10.20
N ALA A 132 -8.96 2.74 10.66
CA ALA A 132 -8.31 1.50 10.25
C ALA A 132 -9.13 0.26 10.65
N ASN A 133 -9.74 0.26 11.85
CA ASN A 133 -10.64 -0.81 12.27
C ASN A 133 -11.92 -0.86 11.42
N ARG A 134 -12.46 0.28 11.01
CA ARG A 134 -13.61 0.32 10.07
C ARG A 134 -13.25 -0.25 8.72
N LEU A 135 -12.06 0.05 8.19
CA LEU A 135 -11.55 -0.57 6.95
C LEU A 135 -11.47 -2.10 7.09
N TYR A 136 -10.97 -2.60 8.22
CA TYR A 136 -10.94 -4.03 8.49
C TYR A 136 -12.33 -4.68 8.50
N LEU A 137 -13.30 -4.04 9.16
CA LEU A 137 -14.68 -4.55 9.21
C LEU A 137 -15.32 -4.54 7.82
N LEU A 138 -15.16 -3.47 7.06
CA LEU A 138 -15.65 -3.39 5.70
C LEU A 138 -15.02 -4.46 4.80
N ALA A 139 -13.71 -4.68 4.91
CA ALA A 139 -13.02 -5.72 4.14
C ALA A 139 -13.55 -7.13 4.46
N LYS A 140 -13.90 -7.37 5.74
CA LYS A 140 -14.56 -8.63 6.16
C LYS A 140 -15.96 -8.77 5.58
N ASP A 141 -16.76 -7.72 5.62
CA ASP A 141 -18.13 -7.74 5.12
C ASP A 141 -18.17 -7.96 3.60
N LEU A 142 -17.15 -7.45 2.88
CA LEU A 142 -16.97 -7.66 1.45
C LEU A 142 -16.28 -8.98 1.08
N ASP A 143 -15.93 -9.81 2.06
CA ASP A 143 -15.12 -11.05 1.87
C ASP A 143 -13.87 -10.78 1.02
N ASN A 144 -13.20 -9.63 1.29
CA ASN A 144 -12.05 -9.15 0.53
C ASN A 144 -10.74 -9.39 1.30
N PRO A 145 -10.01 -10.48 1.03
CA PRO A 145 -8.80 -10.82 1.76
C PRO A 145 -7.67 -9.81 1.56
N ASP A 146 -7.56 -9.16 0.40
CA ASP A 146 -6.56 -8.13 0.16
C ASP A 146 -6.84 -6.87 1.02
N GLY A 147 -8.10 -6.49 1.16
CA GLY A 147 -8.51 -5.40 2.06
C GLY A 147 -8.24 -5.73 3.53
N ILE A 148 -8.48 -6.99 3.95
CA ILE A 148 -8.16 -7.44 5.31
C ILE A 148 -6.63 -7.35 5.56
N ILE A 149 -5.81 -7.79 4.60
CA ILE A 149 -4.34 -7.72 4.69
C ILE A 149 -3.88 -6.26 4.79
N ALA A 150 -4.39 -5.38 3.93
CA ALA A 150 -4.07 -3.94 3.96
C ALA A 150 -4.49 -3.29 5.30
N SER A 151 -5.62 -3.70 5.85
CA SER A 151 -6.09 -3.20 7.16
C SER A 151 -5.18 -3.67 8.30
N TYR A 152 -4.71 -4.91 8.29
CA TYR A 152 -3.74 -5.39 9.27
C TYR A 152 -2.41 -4.65 9.18
N GLU A 153 -1.94 -4.33 7.98
CA GLU A 153 -0.75 -3.51 7.79
C GLU A 153 -0.95 -2.11 8.39
N THR A 154 -2.04 -1.44 8.03
CA THR A 154 -2.38 -0.09 8.51
C THR A 154 -2.48 -0.05 10.03
N ILE A 155 -3.23 -0.99 10.65
CA ILE A 155 -3.37 -1.11 12.11
C ILE A 155 -2.01 -1.36 12.77
N GLY A 156 -1.21 -2.26 12.19
CA GLY A 156 0.13 -2.56 12.70
C GLY A 156 1.06 -1.35 12.69
N LEU A 157 1.04 -0.56 11.62
CA LEU A 157 1.83 0.68 11.50
C LEU A 157 1.37 1.74 12.52
N ILE A 158 0.05 1.89 12.75
CA ILE A 158 -0.48 2.77 13.78
C ILE A 158 0.01 2.34 15.17
N TYR A 159 0.01 1.04 15.46
CA TYR A 159 0.55 0.52 16.71
C TYR A 159 2.07 0.77 16.84
N MET A 160 2.85 0.63 15.77
CA MET A 160 4.28 0.95 15.79
C MET A 160 4.54 2.42 16.13
N GLU A 161 3.85 3.34 15.47
CA GLU A 161 4.01 4.78 15.66
C GLU A 161 3.54 5.24 17.05
N THR A 162 2.60 4.50 17.67
CA THR A 162 2.14 4.73 19.03
C THR A 162 2.91 3.92 20.09
N PHE A 163 4.06 3.35 19.73
CA PHE A 163 4.95 2.55 20.59
C PHE A 163 4.31 1.28 21.18
N ARG A 164 3.24 0.79 20.60
CA ARG A 164 2.51 -0.43 20.98
C ARG A 164 3.04 -1.62 20.17
N TYR A 165 4.33 -1.90 20.32
CA TYR A 165 5.04 -2.87 19.47
C TYR A 165 4.54 -4.32 19.59
N VAL A 166 3.99 -4.71 20.74
CA VAL A 166 3.42 -6.06 20.93
C VAL A 166 2.17 -6.25 20.07
N GLU A 167 1.29 -5.24 20.08
CA GLU A 167 0.09 -5.24 19.23
C GLU A 167 0.44 -5.10 17.75
N ALA A 168 1.47 -4.31 17.43
CA ALA A 168 1.97 -4.21 16.07
C ALA A 168 2.43 -5.57 15.52
N ILE A 169 3.26 -6.30 16.28
CA ILE A 169 3.73 -7.65 15.92
C ILE A 169 2.54 -8.58 15.69
N LYS A 170 1.53 -8.53 16.56
CA LYS A 170 0.33 -9.36 16.41
C LYS A 170 -0.38 -9.04 15.10
N SER A 171 -0.63 -7.76 14.82
CA SER A 171 -1.31 -7.32 13.62
C SER A 171 -0.56 -7.74 12.35
N PHE A 172 0.76 -7.52 12.30
CA PHE A 172 1.58 -7.92 11.16
C PHE A 172 1.64 -9.44 10.96
N LYS A 173 1.66 -10.22 12.04
CA LYS A 173 1.60 -11.69 11.95
C LYS A 173 0.27 -12.19 11.39
N GLU A 174 -0.86 -11.58 11.76
CA GLU A 174 -2.17 -11.92 11.17
C GLU A 174 -2.20 -11.60 9.67
N GLY A 175 -1.73 -10.42 9.26
CA GLY A 175 -1.63 -10.05 7.84
C GLY A 175 -0.69 -10.98 7.06
N LEU A 176 0.47 -11.33 7.62
CA LEU A 176 1.44 -12.26 7.01
C LEU A 176 0.84 -13.66 6.84
N ASN A 177 0.15 -14.17 7.87
CA ASN A 177 -0.49 -15.48 7.82
C ASN A 177 -1.57 -15.53 6.74
N LEU A 178 -2.41 -14.50 6.64
CA LEU A 178 -3.43 -14.41 5.61
C LEU A 178 -2.81 -14.30 4.21
N GLN A 179 -1.71 -13.53 4.05
CA GLN A 179 -0.99 -13.42 2.79
C GLN A 179 -0.40 -14.78 2.33
N ARG A 180 0.08 -15.61 3.26
CA ARG A 180 0.59 -16.96 2.96
C ARG A 180 -0.51 -17.94 2.54
N GLN A 181 -1.75 -17.71 2.93
CA GLN A 181 -2.88 -18.54 2.55
C GLN A 181 -3.44 -18.20 1.17
N GLN A 182 -3.00 -17.09 0.56
CA GLN A 182 -3.42 -16.72 -0.79
C GLN A 182 -2.88 -17.72 -1.83
N LYS A 183 -3.69 -17.99 -2.88
CA LYS A 183 -3.31 -18.91 -3.96
C LYS A 183 -2.06 -18.50 -4.73
N LEU A 184 -1.81 -17.19 -4.80
CA LEU A 184 -0.64 -16.60 -5.44
C LEU A 184 0.19 -15.89 -4.38
N PRO A 185 1.38 -16.42 -4.02
CA PRO A 185 2.22 -15.78 -3.02
C PRO A 185 2.69 -14.41 -3.51
N ARG A 186 2.46 -13.39 -2.69
CA ARG A 186 2.98 -12.03 -2.92
C ARG A 186 4.17 -11.83 -2.00
N TYR A 187 5.31 -12.36 -2.39
CA TYR A 187 6.52 -12.36 -1.56
C TYR A 187 6.93 -10.95 -1.09
N ALA A 188 6.76 -9.91 -1.93
CA ALA A 188 7.06 -8.53 -1.54
C ALA A 188 6.29 -8.10 -0.28
N TYR A 189 4.99 -8.42 -0.18
CA TYR A 189 4.19 -8.13 1.01
C TYR A 189 4.63 -8.98 2.22
N GLN A 190 5.00 -10.24 1.99
CA GLN A 190 5.49 -11.08 3.08
C GLN A 190 6.81 -10.52 3.65
N PHE A 191 7.74 -10.09 2.81
CA PHE A 191 8.98 -9.41 3.25
C PHE A 191 8.68 -8.11 3.99
N GLN A 192 7.70 -7.34 3.54
CA GLN A 192 7.30 -6.10 4.18
C GLN A 192 6.78 -6.34 5.60
N PHE A 193 5.86 -7.29 5.78
CA PHE A 193 5.38 -7.68 7.10
C PHE A 193 6.51 -8.18 8.01
N MET A 194 7.41 -9.02 7.48
CA MET A 194 8.54 -9.54 8.26
C MET A 194 9.49 -8.43 8.69
N SER A 195 9.73 -7.44 7.82
CA SER A 195 10.53 -6.25 8.15
C SER A 195 9.93 -5.48 9.34
N TYR A 196 8.62 -5.23 9.33
CA TYR A 196 7.93 -4.55 10.44
C TYR A 196 7.95 -5.38 11.73
N ILE A 197 7.81 -6.71 11.64
CA ILE A 197 7.89 -7.62 12.79
C ILE A 197 9.29 -7.56 13.42
N ILE A 198 10.35 -7.66 12.59
CA ILE A 198 11.74 -7.57 13.04
C ILE A 198 12.00 -6.22 13.70
N GLU A 199 11.60 -5.11 13.06
CA GLU A 199 11.77 -3.77 13.61
C GLU A 199 11.05 -3.64 14.98
N SER A 200 9.82 -4.13 15.08
CA SER A 200 9.05 -4.09 16.32
C SER A 200 9.71 -4.88 17.45
N TYR A 201 10.27 -6.06 17.17
CA TYR A 201 11.05 -6.83 18.14
C TYR A 201 12.31 -6.09 18.56
N LEU A 202 13.04 -5.44 17.65
CA LEU A 202 14.22 -4.64 17.96
C LEU A 202 13.86 -3.43 18.84
N LYS A 203 12.72 -2.78 18.61
CA LYS A 203 12.22 -1.69 19.47
C LYS A 203 11.87 -2.16 20.88
N LEU A 204 11.35 -3.38 21.01
CA LEU A 204 11.12 -4.05 22.31
C LEU A 204 12.42 -4.55 22.98
N LYS A 205 13.57 -4.51 22.28
CA LYS A 205 14.81 -5.15 22.69
C LYS A 205 14.69 -6.68 22.87
N ASP A 206 13.69 -7.29 22.23
CA ASP A 206 13.55 -8.74 22.13
C ASP A 206 14.42 -9.26 20.98
N TYR A 207 15.72 -9.36 21.25
CA TYR A 207 16.68 -9.81 20.23
C TYR A 207 16.49 -11.29 19.83
N LYS A 208 15.87 -12.09 20.69
CA LYS A 208 15.52 -13.47 20.35
C LYS A 208 14.39 -13.49 19.30
N GLY A 209 13.30 -12.78 19.57
CA GLY A 209 12.19 -12.67 18.63
C GLY A 209 12.63 -12.07 17.30
N ALA A 210 13.49 -11.02 17.31
CA ALA A 210 14.04 -10.43 16.09
C ALA A 210 14.88 -11.44 15.30
N LYS A 211 15.75 -12.23 15.97
CA LYS A 211 16.54 -13.27 15.33
C LYS A 211 15.68 -14.36 14.71
N ASP A 212 14.68 -14.85 15.43
CA ASP A 212 13.79 -15.90 14.95
C ASP A 212 13.01 -15.42 13.71
N ALA A 213 12.51 -14.19 13.72
CA ALA A 213 11.84 -13.57 12.55
C ALA A 213 12.82 -13.36 11.37
N LEU A 214 14.08 -13.02 11.63
CA LEU A 214 15.09 -12.88 10.58
C LEU A 214 15.41 -14.22 9.92
N VAL A 215 15.50 -15.29 10.67
CA VAL A 215 15.69 -16.66 10.12
C VAL A 215 14.53 -17.01 9.20
N GLU A 216 13.28 -16.74 9.63
CA GLU A 216 12.10 -16.96 8.82
C GLU A 216 12.11 -16.12 7.52
N ALA A 217 12.64 -14.88 7.56
CA ALA A 217 12.81 -14.06 6.36
C ALA A 217 13.86 -14.65 5.40
N TYR A 218 14.94 -15.22 5.90
CA TYR A 218 15.92 -15.93 5.07
C TYR A 218 15.33 -17.18 4.39
N ASP A 219 14.53 -17.96 5.10
CA ASP A 219 13.83 -19.12 4.53
C ASP A 219 12.90 -18.67 3.38
N LEU A 220 12.23 -17.54 3.51
CA LEU A 220 11.39 -16.95 2.47
C LEU A 220 12.23 -16.55 1.24
N VAL A 221 13.44 -16.00 1.42
CA VAL A 221 14.37 -15.68 0.31
C VAL A 221 14.74 -16.95 -0.47
N GLU A 222 15.06 -18.05 0.23
CA GLU A 222 15.38 -19.31 -0.43
C GLU A 222 14.19 -19.89 -1.19
N GLN A 223 12.98 -19.77 -0.67
CA GLN A 223 11.74 -20.14 -1.40
C GLN A 223 11.60 -19.34 -2.70
N CYS A 224 11.76 -18.01 -2.63
CA CYS A 224 11.68 -17.14 -3.81
C CYS A 224 12.70 -17.52 -4.89
N LYS A 225 13.92 -17.87 -4.50
CA LYS A 225 14.96 -18.32 -5.45
C LYS A 225 14.59 -19.64 -6.13
N ASN A 226 14.05 -20.58 -5.37
CA ASN A 226 13.68 -21.90 -5.89
C ASN A 226 12.47 -21.85 -6.86
N GLU A 227 11.60 -20.86 -6.71
CA GLU A 227 10.45 -20.66 -7.58
C GLU A 227 10.75 -19.79 -8.82
N GLU A 228 12.05 -19.50 -9.09
CA GLU A 228 12.52 -18.63 -10.18
C GLU A 228 11.83 -17.25 -10.22
N MET A 229 11.28 -16.82 -9.10
CA MET A 229 10.65 -15.52 -8.98
C MET A 229 11.73 -14.45 -8.82
N TYR A 230 12.02 -13.76 -9.91
CA TYR A 230 13.04 -12.71 -9.98
C TYR A 230 12.56 -11.49 -9.14
N PHE A 231 13.11 -11.38 -7.93
CA PHE A 231 13.18 -10.08 -7.27
C PHE A 231 14.49 -9.41 -7.71
N PRO A 232 14.47 -8.14 -8.12
CA PRO A 232 15.71 -7.40 -8.30
C PRO A 232 16.54 -7.49 -7.01
N ALA A 233 17.74 -8.02 -7.09
CA ALA A 233 18.62 -8.29 -5.94
C ALA A 233 18.93 -7.04 -5.11
N ASP A 234 18.79 -5.86 -5.70
CA ASP A 234 18.96 -4.54 -5.07
C ASP A 234 17.88 -4.22 -4.03
N ARG A 235 16.76 -4.93 -3.99
CA ARG A 235 15.70 -4.75 -2.98
C ARG A 235 15.77 -5.72 -1.80
N CYS A 236 16.51 -6.83 -1.94
CA CYS A 236 16.70 -7.79 -0.84
C CYS A 236 17.85 -7.40 0.11
N LEU A 237 18.68 -6.40 -0.24
CA LEU A 237 19.88 -6.04 0.51
C LEU A 237 19.66 -5.03 1.65
N TRP A 238 18.41 -4.66 1.99
CA TRP A 238 18.11 -3.66 3.02
C TRP A 238 17.49 -4.26 4.29
N LEU A 239 17.55 -5.57 4.46
CA LEU A 239 17.37 -6.28 5.74
C LEU A 239 18.74 -6.54 6.34
#